data_2b221bed1da2fde3cee905d07e7850dd
#
_entry.id   2b221bed1da2fde3cee905d07e7850dd
#
_cell.length_a   1.000
_cell.length_b   1.000
_cell.length_c   1.000
_cell.angle_alpha   90.00
_cell.angle_beta   90.00
_cell.angle_gamma   90.00
#
_symmetry.space_group_name_H-M   'P 1'
#
loop_
_entity.id
_entity.type
_entity.pdbx_description
1 polymer ?
#
loop_
_entity_poly.entity_id
_entity_poly.type
_entity_poly.pdbx_seq_one_letter_code
_entity_poly.pdbx_strand_id
1 'polypeptide(L)'
;PRRETSEREAGKKKPRKGGKNDISQLTAADFQPWVDTLFGYQRHVRQAKDDPALPRTRNILKSRQIGMTYYFSGEALEDAVLTGNNQIFLSATKVQAEVFRSYIRKIAATFLGVTLSNGNPITLSNGAELHFCSTNSDSAQSRSGNVYIDEYFWIGGFEKLADVASAMATQSHFRKTFFSTPSSKAHPAYRFWSGERWKGDRPARQAIDFPGEEALRDGGRVCPDKQWRYIITVEDAVRMGCDRINIEELRDEYPDEVFDRLFMCRFIDDALSVFKFQHMERAGVDPSRWGDYKGGTSRPFGLREVWLGYDPSRTRDNATLVVVAPPLVEGERFRVLERHYWRGLNFQYQAQEIERIAGRFNVTYLGVDVSGIGMGVYDLLSASPLFKGKLRPIHYSVETKGAMVLKLIDVVEANRIEWDGSDRDIPAAFLAIKRGTTGGGQMTFKAGRDNLTGHADVFWAVAHAVANEPLNTSRKRKSTWAVSPAKRAA
;
A
#
# COMPACT_ATOMS: atom_id res chain seq x y z
N PRO A 1 -12.41 8.22 -22.30
CA PRO A 1 -12.42 7.85 -23.73
C PRO A 1 -11.58 8.78 -24.61
N ARG A 2 -11.60 10.13 -24.37
CA ARG A 2 -10.89 11.07 -25.28
C ARG A 2 -9.36 11.04 -25.21
N ARG A 3 -8.73 10.63 -24.12
CA ARG A 3 -7.25 10.55 -24.00
C ARG A 3 -6.67 9.16 -24.31
N GLU A 4 -7.42 8.10 -24.20
CA GLU A 4 -7.00 6.84 -24.84
C GLU A 4 -6.92 6.99 -26.37
N THR A 5 -7.78 7.85 -26.95
CA THR A 5 -7.65 8.27 -28.36
C THR A 5 -6.43 9.15 -28.59
N SER A 6 -6.01 10.05 -27.66
CA SER A 6 -4.79 10.86 -27.83
C SER A 6 -3.50 10.04 -27.64
N GLU A 7 -3.49 9.01 -26.78
CA GLU A 7 -2.39 8.04 -26.74
C GLU A 7 -2.37 7.12 -27.99
N ARG A 8 -3.51 6.93 -28.64
CA ARG A 8 -3.60 6.21 -29.95
C ARG A 8 -3.24 7.10 -31.13
N GLU A 9 -3.48 8.43 -31.04
CA GLU A 9 -3.17 9.42 -32.07
C GLU A 9 -1.78 10.05 -31.92
N ALA A 10 -1.13 9.99 -30.77
CA ALA A 10 0.31 10.22 -30.66
C ALA A 10 1.01 9.10 -31.44
N GLY A 11 1.13 9.30 -32.72
CA GLY A 11 1.62 8.32 -33.69
C GLY A 11 2.88 7.69 -33.17
N LYS A 12 2.86 6.37 -32.94
CA LYS A 12 4.03 5.58 -32.47
C LYS A 12 5.22 6.00 -33.31
N LYS A 13 6.18 6.74 -32.73
CA LYS A 13 7.42 7.07 -33.43
C LYS A 13 8.01 5.77 -33.94
N LYS A 14 8.37 5.72 -35.22
CA LYS A 14 9.05 4.55 -35.80
C LYS A 14 10.31 4.26 -34.98
N PRO A 15 10.64 2.99 -34.70
CA PRO A 15 11.85 2.65 -33.95
C PRO A 15 13.06 3.28 -34.62
N ARG A 16 13.87 4.00 -33.83
CA ARG A 16 15.12 4.58 -34.29
C ARG A 16 16.09 3.44 -34.66
N LYS A 17 16.93 3.63 -35.67
CA LYS A 17 17.96 2.66 -36.10
C LYS A 17 19.15 2.70 -35.12
N GLY A 18 18.94 2.32 -33.85
CA GLY A 18 19.97 2.23 -32.82
C GLY A 18 19.86 0.90 -32.08
N GLY A 19 20.90 0.51 -31.37
CA GLY A 19 20.89 -0.64 -30.47
C GLY A 19 19.94 -0.43 -29.27
N LYS A 20 19.72 -1.48 -28.46
CA LYS A 20 18.99 -1.34 -27.20
C LYS A 20 19.71 -0.30 -26.32
N ASN A 21 18.93 0.53 -25.60
CA ASN A 21 19.39 1.58 -24.67
C ASN A 21 20.16 2.75 -25.35
N ASP A 22 20.11 2.86 -26.69
CA ASP A 22 20.76 3.96 -27.39
C ASP A 22 19.89 5.23 -27.32
N ILE A 23 20.40 6.22 -26.61
CA ILE A 23 19.79 7.52 -26.38
C ILE A 23 20.60 8.67 -26.99
N SER A 24 21.67 8.37 -27.75
CA SER A 24 22.64 9.33 -28.24
C SER A 24 22.07 10.48 -29.08
N GLN A 25 20.89 10.24 -29.69
CA GLN A 25 20.17 11.20 -30.53
C GLN A 25 19.05 11.95 -29.80
N LEU A 26 18.89 11.73 -28.48
CA LEU A 26 17.82 12.35 -27.72
C LEU A 26 18.26 13.70 -27.15
N THR A 27 17.34 14.66 -27.22
CA THR A 27 17.45 16.01 -26.67
C THR A 27 16.26 16.32 -25.77
N ALA A 28 16.28 17.42 -25.05
CA ALA A 28 15.15 17.88 -24.24
C ALA A 28 13.86 18.04 -25.06
N ALA A 29 13.95 18.46 -26.31
CA ALA A 29 12.80 18.63 -27.21
C ALA A 29 12.08 17.31 -27.52
N ASP A 30 12.78 16.18 -27.50
CA ASP A 30 12.16 14.87 -27.75
C ASP A 30 11.20 14.43 -26.64
N PHE A 31 11.31 14.99 -25.44
CA PHE A 31 10.41 14.73 -24.32
C PHE A 31 9.11 15.57 -24.36
N GLN A 32 9.03 16.61 -25.22
CA GLN A 32 7.86 17.49 -25.28
C GLN A 32 6.54 16.72 -25.51
N PRO A 33 6.45 15.71 -26.41
CA PRO A 33 5.21 14.95 -26.58
C PRO A 33 4.77 14.20 -25.33
N TRP A 34 5.72 13.74 -24.48
CA TRP A 34 5.37 13.17 -23.17
C TRP A 34 4.94 14.26 -22.19
N VAL A 35 5.64 15.40 -22.15
CA VAL A 35 5.29 16.55 -21.28
C VAL A 35 3.88 17.06 -21.57
N ASP A 36 3.47 17.06 -22.84
CA ASP A 36 2.14 17.50 -23.26
C ASP A 36 1.01 16.60 -22.70
N THR A 37 1.31 15.34 -22.39
CA THR A 37 0.35 14.41 -21.76
C THR A 37 0.16 14.62 -20.25
N LEU A 38 1.03 15.40 -19.61
CA LEU A 38 1.01 15.59 -18.16
C LEU A 38 -0.17 16.46 -17.71
N PHE A 39 -0.71 16.14 -16.56
CA PHE A 39 -1.70 16.96 -15.87
C PHE A 39 -1.06 18.20 -15.22
N GLY A 40 -1.86 19.20 -14.87
CA GLY A 40 -1.37 20.45 -14.30
C GLY A 40 -0.50 20.27 -13.05
N TYR A 41 -0.92 19.41 -12.10
CA TYR A 41 -0.13 19.13 -10.90
C TYR A 41 1.20 18.42 -11.20
N GLN A 42 1.25 17.55 -12.22
CA GLN A 42 2.50 16.90 -12.66
C GLN A 42 3.44 17.91 -13.29
N ARG A 43 2.93 18.83 -14.13
CA ARG A 43 3.70 19.94 -14.68
C ARG A 43 4.23 20.86 -13.59
N HIS A 44 3.41 21.11 -12.55
CA HIS A 44 3.83 21.91 -11.40
C HIS A 44 5.00 21.25 -10.64
N VAL A 45 4.94 19.94 -10.38
CA VAL A 45 6.04 19.20 -9.75
C VAL A 45 7.29 19.21 -10.65
N ARG A 46 7.11 19.18 -11.99
CA ARG A 46 8.22 19.30 -12.94
C ARG A 46 8.86 20.69 -12.88
N GLN A 47 8.07 21.76 -12.85
CA GLN A 47 8.58 23.12 -12.68
C GLN A 47 9.35 23.26 -11.36
N ALA A 48 8.81 22.71 -10.26
CA ALA A 48 9.50 22.69 -8.96
C ALA A 48 10.84 21.92 -9.01
N LYS A 49 10.99 20.91 -9.87
CA LYS A 49 12.28 20.21 -10.09
C LYS A 49 13.32 21.14 -10.71
N ASP A 50 12.89 21.95 -11.65
CA ASP A 50 13.77 22.80 -12.47
C ASP A 50 14.04 24.18 -11.83
N ASP A 51 13.34 24.53 -10.74
CA ASP A 51 13.52 25.77 -10.01
C ASP A 51 14.75 25.68 -9.08
N PRO A 52 15.83 26.43 -9.34
CA PRO A 52 17.05 26.41 -8.51
C PRO A 52 16.85 27.03 -7.12
N ALA A 53 15.77 27.78 -6.89
CA ALA A 53 15.42 28.33 -5.59
C ALA A 53 14.82 27.27 -4.64
N LEU A 54 14.33 26.17 -5.20
CA LEU A 54 13.72 25.11 -4.41
C LEU A 54 14.77 24.07 -3.94
N PRO A 55 14.54 23.49 -2.76
CA PRO A 55 15.48 22.50 -2.23
C PRO A 55 15.44 21.19 -3.05
N ARG A 56 16.57 20.51 -3.12
CA ARG A 56 16.72 19.23 -3.82
C ARG A 56 15.95 18.07 -3.19
N THR A 57 15.43 18.24 -1.97
CA THR A 57 14.58 17.26 -1.30
C THR A 57 13.13 17.65 -1.47
N ARG A 58 12.37 16.78 -2.15
CA ARG A 58 10.93 16.93 -2.38
C ARG A 58 10.20 15.86 -1.58
N ASN A 59 9.12 16.26 -0.91
CA ASN A 59 8.31 15.38 -0.08
C ASN A 59 6.83 15.60 -0.41
N ILE A 60 6.19 14.63 -1.04
CA ILE A 60 4.89 14.80 -1.67
C ILE A 60 3.89 13.78 -1.09
N LEU A 61 2.83 14.29 -0.46
CA LEU A 61 1.65 13.48 -0.19
C LEU A 61 0.72 13.54 -1.41
N LYS A 62 0.26 12.39 -1.83
CA LYS A 62 -0.55 12.27 -3.04
C LYS A 62 -1.77 11.38 -2.83
N SER A 63 -2.84 11.69 -3.52
CA SER A 63 -3.97 10.80 -3.70
C SER A 63 -3.58 9.49 -4.39
N ARG A 64 -4.37 8.45 -4.19
CA ARG A 64 -4.27 7.21 -4.97
C ARG A 64 -4.56 7.48 -6.45
N GLN A 65 -3.92 6.72 -7.33
CA GLN A 65 -4.18 6.60 -8.77
C GLN A 65 -4.12 7.90 -9.60
N ILE A 66 -3.52 8.96 -9.10
CA ILE A 66 -3.32 10.21 -9.84
C ILE A 66 -2.08 10.20 -10.75
N GLY A 67 -1.47 9.04 -11.02
CA GLY A 67 -0.42 8.88 -12.01
C GLY A 67 0.96 9.43 -11.63
N MET A 68 1.26 9.60 -10.32
CA MET A 68 2.57 10.15 -9.90
C MET A 68 3.72 9.19 -10.15
N THR A 69 3.52 7.86 -10.02
CA THR A 69 4.55 6.86 -10.36
C THR A 69 4.88 6.90 -11.86
N TYR A 70 3.88 7.08 -12.74
CA TYR A 70 4.09 7.29 -14.16
C TYR A 70 4.88 8.57 -14.44
N TYR A 71 4.51 9.67 -13.79
CA TYR A 71 5.19 10.95 -13.92
C TYR A 71 6.66 10.86 -13.50
N PHE A 72 6.96 10.32 -12.31
CA PHE A 72 8.35 10.19 -11.83
C PHE A 72 9.18 9.22 -12.67
N SER A 73 8.55 8.22 -13.30
CA SER A 73 9.22 7.36 -14.28
C SER A 73 9.71 8.14 -15.49
N GLY A 74 8.90 9.04 -16.02
CA GLY A 74 9.27 9.89 -17.15
C GLY A 74 10.28 10.98 -16.78
N GLU A 75 10.09 11.64 -15.62
CA GLU A 75 11.03 12.62 -15.08
C GLU A 75 12.44 12.03 -14.91
N ALA A 76 12.51 10.83 -14.33
CA ALA A 76 13.79 10.16 -14.13
C ALA A 76 14.47 9.74 -15.45
N LEU A 77 13.68 9.27 -16.42
CA LEU A 77 14.22 8.96 -17.75
C LEU A 77 14.76 10.21 -18.43
N GLU A 78 14.02 11.32 -18.38
CA GLU A 78 14.45 12.61 -18.92
C GLU A 78 15.75 13.06 -18.27
N ASP A 79 15.82 13.05 -16.93
CA ASP A 79 17.02 13.45 -16.19
C ASP A 79 18.22 12.56 -16.54
N ALA A 80 18.04 11.23 -16.58
CA ALA A 80 19.11 10.31 -16.94
C ALA A 80 19.64 10.55 -18.36
N VAL A 81 18.76 10.83 -19.33
CA VAL A 81 19.13 11.11 -20.71
C VAL A 81 19.91 12.42 -20.83
N LEU A 82 19.43 13.48 -20.15
CA LEU A 82 19.98 14.82 -20.32
C LEU A 82 21.23 15.09 -19.47
N THR A 83 21.34 14.43 -18.30
CA THR A 83 22.43 14.73 -17.34
C THR A 83 23.45 13.60 -17.20
N GLY A 84 23.11 12.37 -17.58
CA GLY A 84 23.95 11.20 -17.32
C GLY A 84 23.88 10.70 -15.86
N ASN A 85 23.03 11.29 -15.00
CA ASN A 85 22.91 10.91 -13.61
C ASN A 85 22.16 9.58 -13.46
N ASN A 86 22.63 8.74 -12.55
CA ASN A 86 21.91 7.51 -12.17
C ASN A 86 20.59 7.84 -11.49
N GLN A 87 19.61 6.97 -11.68
CA GLN A 87 18.28 7.07 -11.10
C GLN A 87 17.98 5.82 -10.27
N ILE A 88 17.64 5.99 -9.02
CA ILE A 88 17.46 4.89 -8.06
C ILE A 88 16.04 4.93 -7.53
N PHE A 89 15.26 3.88 -7.82
CA PHE A 89 13.90 3.72 -7.36
C PHE A 89 13.86 2.74 -6.19
N LEU A 90 13.33 3.20 -5.06
CA LEU A 90 13.14 2.41 -3.85
C LEU A 90 11.64 2.25 -3.59
N SER A 91 11.20 1.01 -3.44
CA SER A 91 9.81 0.67 -3.12
C SER A 91 9.77 -0.43 -2.05
N ALA A 92 8.63 -0.60 -1.38
CA ALA A 92 8.45 -1.62 -0.35
C ALA A 92 8.75 -3.03 -0.87
N THR A 93 8.33 -3.32 -2.10
CA THR A 93 8.54 -4.63 -2.73
C THR A 93 9.22 -4.49 -4.10
N LYS A 94 9.83 -5.60 -4.54
CA LYS A 94 10.42 -5.68 -5.88
C LYS A 94 9.38 -5.47 -6.98
N VAL A 95 8.17 -6.00 -6.78
CA VAL A 95 7.06 -5.86 -7.75
C VAL A 95 6.70 -4.39 -7.96
N GLN A 96 6.65 -3.59 -6.90
CA GLN A 96 6.39 -2.15 -7.01
C GLN A 96 7.53 -1.43 -7.75
N ALA A 97 8.78 -1.78 -7.49
CA ALA A 97 9.92 -1.21 -8.21
C ALA A 97 9.88 -1.55 -9.71
N GLU A 98 9.39 -2.74 -10.09
CA GLU A 98 9.20 -3.15 -11.48
C GLU A 98 8.16 -2.29 -12.23
N VAL A 99 7.20 -1.67 -11.53
CA VAL A 99 6.23 -0.74 -12.14
C VAL A 99 6.94 0.46 -12.76
N PHE A 100 7.95 1.03 -12.07
CA PHE A 100 8.76 2.10 -12.64
C PHE A 100 9.46 1.67 -13.92
N ARG A 101 10.08 0.49 -13.91
CA ARG A 101 10.76 -0.06 -15.08
C ARG A 101 9.79 -0.23 -16.26
N SER A 102 8.59 -0.71 -16.00
CA SER A 102 7.55 -0.88 -17.02
C SER A 102 7.16 0.48 -17.63
N TYR A 103 6.90 1.49 -16.80
CA TYR A 103 6.55 2.82 -17.29
C TYR A 103 7.70 3.49 -18.05
N ILE A 104 8.93 3.42 -17.57
CA ILE A 104 10.12 3.96 -18.25
C ILE A 104 10.23 3.35 -19.66
N ARG A 105 10.12 2.03 -19.77
CA ARG A 105 10.19 1.35 -21.07
C ARG A 105 9.04 1.73 -21.99
N LYS A 106 7.81 1.86 -21.44
CA LYS A 106 6.64 2.32 -22.19
C LYS A 106 6.84 3.74 -22.70
N ILE A 107 7.31 4.66 -21.85
CA ILE A 107 7.57 6.07 -22.23
C ILE A 107 8.64 6.14 -23.31
N ALA A 108 9.77 5.44 -23.14
CA ALA A 108 10.86 5.40 -24.12
C ALA A 108 10.37 4.89 -25.49
N ALA A 109 9.60 3.81 -25.51
CA ALA A 109 9.09 3.25 -26.75
C ALA A 109 8.02 4.12 -27.40
N THR A 110 7.08 4.68 -26.61
CA THR A 110 5.93 5.43 -27.14
C THR A 110 6.30 6.82 -27.64
N PHE A 111 7.07 7.56 -26.84
CA PHE A 111 7.34 8.98 -27.13
C PHE A 111 8.71 9.24 -27.73
N LEU A 112 9.72 8.41 -27.41
CA LEU A 112 11.10 8.65 -27.87
C LEU A 112 11.52 7.72 -29.01
N GLY A 113 10.76 6.65 -29.30
CA GLY A 113 11.12 5.66 -30.30
C GLY A 113 12.34 4.81 -29.92
N VAL A 114 12.66 4.71 -28.64
CA VAL A 114 13.81 3.98 -28.10
C VAL A 114 13.35 2.68 -27.43
N THR A 115 14.05 1.58 -27.74
CA THR A 115 13.83 0.29 -27.07
C THR A 115 14.82 0.13 -25.92
N LEU A 116 14.32 0.11 -24.69
CA LEU A 116 15.14 -0.16 -23.51
C LEU A 116 15.15 -1.66 -23.17
N SER A 117 16.29 -2.12 -22.65
CA SER A 117 16.48 -3.50 -22.18
C SER A 117 15.58 -3.81 -20.98
N ASN A 118 15.51 -5.08 -20.62
CA ASN A 118 14.75 -5.56 -19.44
C ASN A 118 15.67 -5.79 -18.21
N GLY A 119 16.86 -5.21 -18.23
CA GLY A 119 17.85 -5.34 -17.16
C GLY A 119 17.47 -4.60 -15.87
N ASN A 120 18.19 -4.91 -14.81
CA ASN A 120 18.23 -4.13 -13.58
C ASN A 120 19.68 -4.18 -13.05
N PRO A 121 20.45 -3.09 -13.28
CA PRO A 121 20.05 -1.80 -13.86
C PRO A 121 19.78 -1.86 -15.39
N ILE A 122 19.07 -0.84 -15.89
CA ILE A 122 19.09 -0.48 -17.30
C ILE A 122 20.22 0.53 -17.48
N THR A 123 21.28 0.18 -18.22
CA THR A 123 22.39 1.09 -18.51
C THR A 123 22.15 1.75 -19.86
N LEU A 124 22.07 3.08 -19.88
CA LEU A 124 21.88 3.89 -21.09
C LEU A 124 23.21 4.11 -21.81
N SER A 125 23.18 4.50 -23.10
CA SER A 125 24.40 4.71 -23.92
C SER A 125 25.31 5.86 -23.44
N ASN A 126 24.78 6.78 -22.59
CA ASN A 126 25.60 7.82 -21.94
C ASN A 126 26.19 7.38 -20.58
N GLY A 127 26.01 6.11 -20.18
CA GLY A 127 26.53 5.55 -18.95
C GLY A 127 25.57 5.67 -17.74
N ALA A 128 24.48 6.42 -17.84
CA ALA A 128 23.49 6.51 -16.76
C ALA A 128 22.83 5.16 -16.49
N GLU A 129 22.65 4.83 -15.23
CA GLU A 129 22.02 3.59 -14.77
C GLU A 129 20.68 3.86 -14.08
N LEU A 130 19.66 3.07 -14.44
CA LEU A 130 18.35 3.08 -13.83
C LEU A 130 18.20 1.83 -12.97
N HIS A 131 18.20 2.00 -11.66
CA HIS A 131 18.16 0.93 -10.66
C HIS A 131 16.77 0.79 -10.05
N PHE A 132 16.24 -0.44 -9.99
CA PHE A 132 14.92 -0.76 -9.43
C PHE A 132 15.10 -1.68 -8.21
N CYS A 133 14.96 -1.12 -7.01
CA CYS A 133 15.33 -1.76 -5.76
C CYS A 133 14.15 -1.90 -4.80
N SER A 134 14.10 -3.02 -4.07
CA SER A 134 13.31 -3.10 -2.84
C SER A 134 14.13 -2.58 -1.66
N THR A 135 13.45 -2.08 -0.64
CA THR A 135 14.08 -1.53 0.59
C THR A 135 14.84 -2.57 1.41
N ASN A 136 14.64 -3.84 1.11
CA ASN A 136 15.31 -4.97 1.78
C ASN A 136 16.62 -5.41 1.11
N SER A 137 17.07 -4.73 0.03
CA SER A 137 18.31 -5.12 -0.65
C SER A 137 19.50 -4.41 -0.05
N ASP A 138 20.42 -5.15 0.58
CA ASP A 138 21.70 -4.61 1.08
C ASP A 138 22.55 -3.98 -0.04
N SER A 139 22.33 -4.40 -1.28
CA SER A 139 22.99 -3.85 -2.48
C SER A 139 22.56 -2.42 -2.84
N ALA A 140 21.55 -1.85 -2.17
CA ALA A 140 21.12 -0.48 -2.44
C ALA A 140 22.14 0.56 -1.94
N GLN A 141 22.86 0.28 -0.85
CA GLN A 141 23.72 1.26 -0.16
C GLN A 141 24.97 1.70 -0.96
N SER A 142 25.41 0.91 -1.95
CA SER A 142 26.62 1.23 -2.74
C SER A 142 26.38 2.11 -3.98
N ARG A 143 25.15 2.58 -4.18
CA ARG A 143 24.78 3.35 -5.38
C ARG A 143 24.71 4.83 -5.09
N SER A 144 25.00 5.65 -6.12
CA SER A 144 24.94 7.10 -6.04
C SER A 144 24.13 7.66 -7.21
N GLY A 145 23.18 8.56 -6.94
CA GLY A 145 22.31 9.13 -7.97
C GLY A 145 21.08 9.84 -7.40
N ASN A 146 20.15 10.23 -8.27
CA ASN A 146 18.84 10.73 -7.85
C ASN A 146 18.02 9.60 -7.27
N VAL A 147 17.36 9.84 -6.14
CA VAL A 147 16.59 8.81 -5.40
C VAL A 147 15.11 9.15 -5.41
N TYR A 148 14.30 8.16 -5.77
CA TYR A 148 12.83 8.19 -5.76
C TYR A 148 12.34 7.12 -4.80
N ILE A 149 11.59 7.52 -3.77
CA ILE A 149 11.06 6.63 -2.74
C ILE A 149 9.55 6.67 -2.81
N ASP A 150 8.97 5.60 -3.39
CA ASP A 150 7.53 5.46 -3.53
C ASP A 150 6.93 4.84 -2.27
N GLU A 151 5.81 5.40 -1.87
CA GLU A 151 4.97 4.89 -0.79
C GLU A 151 5.69 4.69 0.54
N TYR A 152 6.57 5.66 0.85
CA TYR A 152 7.43 5.60 2.03
C TYR A 152 6.67 5.54 3.37
N PHE A 153 5.42 5.97 3.42
CA PHE A 153 4.54 5.80 4.58
C PHE A 153 4.05 4.35 4.79
N TRP A 154 4.40 3.45 3.88
CA TRP A 154 4.04 2.04 3.93
C TRP A 154 5.26 1.12 3.97
N ILE A 155 6.44 1.72 4.14
CA ILE A 155 7.72 0.99 4.19
C ILE A 155 8.15 0.84 5.63
N GLY A 156 8.33 -0.41 6.06
CA GLY A 156 8.91 -0.73 7.34
C GLY A 156 10.36 -0.27 7.49
N GLY A 157 10.75 0.15 8.70
CA GLY A 157 12.11 0.60 8.97
C GLY A 157 12.46 1.92 8.30
N PHE A 158 11.52 2.85 8.21
CA PHE A 158 11.66 4.14 7.53
C PHE A 158 12.92 4.92 7.91
N GLU A 159 13.34 4.90 9.18
CA GLU A 159 14.53 5.63 9.63
C GLU A 159 15.78 5.15 8.89
N LYS A 160 15.99 3.83 8.81
CA LYS A 160 17.09 3.23 8.04
C LYS A 160 17.00 3.58 6.55
N LEU A 161 15.77 3.56 6.00
CA LEU A 161 15.54 3.91 4.59
C LEU A 161 15.92 5.37 4.31
N ALA A 162 15.53 6.30 5.17
CA ALA A 162 15.83 7.72 5.01
C ALA A 162 17.34 8.00 5.09
N ASP A 163 18.05 7.26 5.94
CA ASP A 163 19.51 7.36 6.06
C ASP A 163 20.21 6.80 4.80
N VAL A 164 19.76 5.64 4.30
CA VAL A 164 20.26 5.05 3.04
C VAL A 164 20.00 5.98 1.86
N ALA A 165 18.81 6.54 1.73
CA ALA A 165 18.47 7.51 0.67
C ALA A 165 19.34 8.77 0.75
N SER A 166 19.66 9.21 1.97
CA SER A 166 20.55 10.36 2.18
C SER A 166 21.99 10.05 1.76
N ALA A 167 22.48 8.85 2.05
CA ALA A 167 23.81 8.39 1.62
C ALA A 167 23.91 8.29 0.10
N MET A 168 22.90 7.72 -0.58
CA MET A 168 22.87 7.59 -2.05
C MET A 168 22.88 8.95 -2.77
N ALA A 169 22.20 9.95 -2.22
CA ALA A 169 22.12 11.29 -2.77
C ALA A 169 22.95 12.30 -1.95
N THR A 170 24.14 11.91 -1.51
CA THR A 170 25.01 12.79 -0.69
C THR A 170 25.51 13.97 -1.51
N GLN A 171 25.87 13.78 -2.78
CA GLN A 171 26.35 14.85 -3.64
C GLN A 171 25.24 15.89 -3.88
N SER A 172 25.61 17.16 -3.88
CA SER A 172 24.66 18.29 -3.86
C SER A 172 23.78 18.39 -5.11
N HIS A 173 24.22 17.84 -6.24
CA HIS A 173 23.46 17.84 -7.49
C HIS A 173 22.43 16.71 -7.59
N PHE A 174 22.48 15.70 -6.72
CA PHE A 174 21.47 14.64 -6.67
C PHE A 174 20.25 15.05 -5.86
N ARG A 175 19.07 14.66 -6.33
CA ARG A 175 17.78 14.93 -5.70
C ARG A 175 17.28 13.73 -4.90
N LYS A 176 16.49 14.04 -3.88
CA LYS A 176 15.71 13.07 -3.09
C LYS A 176 14.24 13.37 -3.24
N THR A 177 13.48 12.43 -3.75
CA THR A 177 12.04 12.57 -3.94
C THR A 177 11.31 11.49 -3.16
N PHE A 178 10.62 11.91 -2.11
CA PHE A 178 9.71 11.07 -1.33
C PHE A 178 8.29 11.34 -1.78
N PHE A 179 7.52 10.30 -2.09
CA PHE A 179 6.11 10.49 -2.42
C PHE A 179 5.27 9.28 -1.99
N SER A 180 4.11 9.55 -1.40
CA SER A 180 3.30 8.50 -0.79
C SER A 180 1.85 8.93 -0.61
N THR A 181 0.95 7.95 -0.54
CA THR A 181 -0.29 8.11 0.18
C THR A 181 0.00 8.08 1.68
N PRO A 182 -0.77 8.80 2.54
CA PRO A 182 -0.58 8.76 3.98
C PRO A 182 -0.97 7.40 4.58
N SER A 183 -0.35 7.05 5.69
CA SER A 183 -0.75 5.92 6.53
C SER A 183 -1.17 6.41 7.93
N SER A 184 -0.60 5.86 8.99
CA SER A 184 -0.88 6.23 10.37
C SER A 184 0.04 7.36 10.86
N LYS A 185 -0.45 8.21 11.77
CA LYS A 185 0.37 9.16 12.52
C LYS A 185 1.40 8.48 13.44
N ALA A 186 1.18 7.23 13.82
CA ALA A 186 2.15 6.45 14.58
C ALA A 186 3.33 5.93 13.73
N HIS A 187 3.23 6.02 12.39
CA HIS A 187 4.34 5.63 11.53
C HIS A 187 5.55 6.56 11.70
N PRO A 188 6.80 6.04 11.82
CA PRO A 188 8.00 6.86 11.98
C PRO A 188 8.16 7.95 10.92
N ALA A 189 7.72 7.69 9.68
CA ALA A 189 7.73 8.67 8.60
C ALA A 189 6.84 9.90 8.87
N TYR A 190 5.86 9.82 9.78
CA TYR A 190 5.05 10.98 10.15
C TYR A 190 5.90 12.08 10.82
N ARG A 191 6.84 11.69 11.67
CA ARG A 191 7.79 12.65 12.28
C ARG A 191 8.70 13.32 11.24
N PHE A 192 9.02 12.61 10.14
CA PHE A 192 9.75 13.17 9.02
C PHE A 192 8.89 14.14 8.21
N TRP A 193 7.61 13.78 7.95
CA TRP A 193 6.67 14.64 7.25
C TRP A 193 6.28 15.89 8.05
N SER A 194 5.97 15.75 9.32
CA SER A 194 5.54 16.86 10.21
C SER A 194 6.68 17.81 10.59
N GLY A 195 7.93 17.43 10.35
CA GLY A 195 9.10 18.17 10.76
C GLY A 195 9.59 17.87 12.19
N GLU A 196 8.87 17.02 12.94
CA GLU A 196 9.26 16.65 14.31
C GLU A 196 10.63 15.99 14.35
N ARG A 197 10.99 15.17 13.35
CA ARG A 197 12.34 14.60 13.25
C ARG A 197 13.41 15.67 13.17
N TRP A 198 13.18 16.77 12.43
CA TRP A 198 14.11 17.88 12.32
C TRP A 198 14.17 18.74 13.57
N LYS A 199 13.04 18.93 14.25
CA LYS A 199 12.97 19.62 15.55
C LYS A 199 13.81 18.88 16.58
N GLY A 200 13.64 17.56 16.70
CA GLY A 200 14.35 16.70 17.66
C GLY A 200 14.34 17.30 19.04
N ASP A 201 15.43 17.16 19.79
CA ASP A 201 15.59 17.70 21.13
C ASP A 201 16.21 19.12 21.14
N ARG A 202 16.05 19.89 20.08
CA ARG A 202 16.62 21.24 19.95
C ARG A 202 15.61 22.32 20.34
N PRO A 203 15.74 22.96 21.51
CA PRO A 203 14.77 23.94 22.02
C PRO A 203 14.48 25.07 21.02
N ALA A 204 15.50 25.59 20.34
CA ALA A 204 15.36 26.67 19.38
C ALA A 204 14.50 26.27 18.15
N ARG A 205 14.32 24.98 17.85
CA ARG A 205 13.50 24.50 16.73
C ARG A 205 12.06 24.18 17.13
N GLN A 206 11.79 23.98 18.43
CA GLN A 206 10.46 23.62 18.90
C GLN A 206 9.42 24.71 18.60
N ALA A 207 9.80 25.97 18.73
CA ALA A 207 8.94 27.13 18.45
C ALA A 207 8.73 27.42 16.94
N ILE A 208 9.40 26.68 16.05
CA ILE A 208 9.28 26.91 14.60
C ILE A 208 8.08 26.15 14.04
N ASP A 209 7.12 26.86 13.49
CA ASP A 209 5.95 26.24 12.87
C ASP A 209 6.23 25.77 11.45
N PHE A 210 5.61 24.63 11.10
CA PHE A 210 5.58 24.11 9.76
C PHE A 210 4.29 24.56 9.06
N PRO A 211 4.32 24.75 7.74
CA PRO A 211 3.12 25.10 6.97
C PRO A 211 2.01 24.07 7.19
N GLY A 212 0.79 24.56 7.38
CA GLY A 212 -0.41 23.73 7.48
C GLY A 212 -0.78 23.09 6.14
N GLU A 213 -1.72 22.15 6.19
CA GLU A 213 -2.16 21.37 5.04
C GLU A 213 -2.62 22.24 3.87
N GLU A 214 -3.44 23.26 4.15
CA GLU A 214 -3.96 24.18 3.11
C GLU A 214 -2.82 24.87 2.35
N ALA A 215 -1.84 25.41 3.07
CA ALA A 215 -0.66 26.02 2.47
C ALA A 215 0.17 25.04 1.64
N LEU A 216 0.22 23.76 2.07
CA LEU A 216 0.93 22.71 1.34
C LEU A 216 0.16 22.25 0.09
N ARG A 217 -1.17 22.39 0.05
CA ARG A 217 -2.00 22.12 -1.13
C ARG A 217 -1.89 23.24 -2.17
N ASP A 218 -1.66 24.47 -1.74
CA ASP A 218 -1.51 25.62 -2.62
C ASP A 218 -0.09 25.71 -3.20
N GLY A 219 0.24 24.80 -4.12
CA GLY A 219 1.51 24.77 -4.87
C GLY A 219 2.73 24.31 -4.07
N GLY A 220 2.56 23.80 -2.87
CA GLY A 220 3.64 23.37 -2.00
C GLY A 220 4.41 24.51 -1.34
N ARG A 221 5.21 24.19 -0.35
CA ARG A 221 6.03 25.17 0.40
C ARG A 221 7.40 24.60 0.75
N VAL A 222 8.39 25.47 0.75
CA VAL A 222 9.69 25.17 1.38
C VAL A 222 9.51 25.25 2.89
N CYS A 223 9.80 24.14 3.56
CA CYS A 223 9.66 24.04 5.00
C CYS A 223 10.98 24.36 5.73
N PRO A 224 10.92 24.64 7.04
CA PRO A 224 12.10 25.01 7.85
C PRO A 224 13.26 24.00 7.78
N ASP A 225 12.96 22.72 7.55
CA ASP A 225 13.94 21.63 7.39
C ASP A 225 14.55 21.51 5.98
N LYS A 226 14.35 22.54 5.15
CA LYS A 226 14.87 22.57 3.76
C LYS A 226 14.33 21.45 2.89
N GLN A 227 13.04 21.09 3.06
CA GLN A 227 12.31 20.22 2.15
C GLN A 227 11.17 21.02 1.50
N TRP A 228 10.94 20.81 0.21
CA TRP A 228 9.75 21.27 -0.46
C TRP A 228 8.65 20.23 -0.27
N ARG A 229 7.56 20.60 0.45
CA ARG A 229 6.40 19.74 0.67
C ARG A 229 5.23 20.18 -0.19
N TYR A 230 4.54 19.19 -0.73
CA TYR A 230 3.34 19.40 -1.53
C TYR A 230 2.30 18.33 -1.23
N ILE A 231 1.03 18.71 -1.16
CA ILE A 231 -0.10 17.80 -1.00
C ILE A 231 -0.95 17.87 -2.26
N ILE A 232 -1.28 16.72 -2.84
CA ILE A 232 -2.11 16.60 -4.04
C ILE A 232 -3.26 15.65 -3.72
N THR A 233 -4.43 16.20 -3.37
CA THR A 233 -5.66 15.44 -3.17
C THR A 233 -6.27 15.06 -4.52
N VAL A 234 -7.28 14.18 -4.52
CA VAL A 234 -8.03 13.88 -5.74
C VAL A 234 -8.74 15.11 -6.29
N GLU A 235 -9.27 15.97 -5.40
CA GLU A 235 -9.92 17.22 -5.80
C GLU A 235 -8.93 18.17 -6.47
N ASP A 236 -7.71 18.30 -5.93
CA ASP A 236 -6.65 19.08 -6.55
C ASP A 236 -6.26 18.51 -7.92
N ALA A 237 -6.15 17.19 -8.03
CA ALA A 237 -5.82 16.53 -9.28
C ALA A 237 -6.87 16.76 -10.37
N VAL A 238 -8.16 16.62 -10.03
CA VAL A 238 -9.27 16.87 -10.97
C VAL A 238 -9.33 18.35 -11.36
N ARG A 239 -9.22 19.27 -10.41
CA ARG A 239 -9.15 20.71 -10.66
C ARG A 239 -8.00 21.07 -11.60
N MET A 240 -6.88 20.38 -11.52
CA MET A 240 -5.70 20.56 -12.36
C MET A 240 -5.70 19.68 -13.62
N GLY A 241 -6.87 19.19 -14.03
CA GLY A 241 -7.12 18.59 -15.34
C GLY A 241 -7.04 17.07 -15.39
N CYS A 242 -7.02 16.35 -14.25
CA CYS A 242 -7.14 14.90 -14.25
C CYS A 242 -8.58 14.48 -14.62
N ASP A 243 -8.79 14.11 -15.86
CA ASP A 243 -10.09 13.70 -16.41
C ASP A 243 -10.37 12.19 -16.31
N ARG A 244 -9.48 11.45 -15.61
CA ARG A 244 -9.57 9.98 -15.44
C ARG A 244 -10.34 9.56 -14.21
N ILE A 245 -10.71 10.50 -13.36
CA ILE A 245 -11.31 10.24 -12.06
C ILE A 245 -12.63 11.00 -11.97
N ASN A 246 -13.69 10.29 -11.64
CA ASN A 246 -14.97 10.88 -11.26
C ASN A 246 -15.07 10.88 -9.73
N ILE A 247 -15.05 12.05 -9.11
CA ILE A 247 -15.08 12.20 -7.65
C ILE A 247 -16.41 11.75 -7.06
N GLU A 248 -17.53 12.00 -7.75
CA GLU A 248 -18.85 11.60 -7.29
C GLU A 248 -18.96 10.07 -7.23
N GLU A 249 -18.53 9.38 -8.31
CA GLU A 249 -18.48 7.90 -8.31
C GLU A 249 -17.57 7.36 -7.18
N LEU A 250 -16.41 8.00 -6.94
CA LEU A 250 -15.54 7.58 -5.84
C LEU A 250 -16.18 7.83 -4.47
N ARG A 251 -16.92 8.94 -4.29
CA ARG A 251 -17.64 9.20 -3.03
C ARG A 251 -18.78 8.20 -2.80
N ASP A 252 -19.44 7.78 -3.87
CA ASP A 252 -20.44 6.71 -3.79
C ASP A 252 -19.79 5.33 -3.59
N GLU A 253 -18.56 5.17 -4.07
CA GLU A 253 -17.82 3.92 -4.02
C GLU A 253 -17.13 3.68 -2.66
N TYR A 254 -16.64 4.74 -2.02
CA TYR A 254 -15.86 4.63 -0.79
C TYR A 254 -16.55 5.37 0.35
N PRO A 255 -16.57 4.78 1.58
CA PRO A 255 -16.96 5.49 2.78
C PRO A 255 -16.09 6.73 3.02
N ASP A 256 -16.65 7.74 3.70
CA ASP A 256 -15.99 9.04 3.87
C ASP A 256 -14.59 8.93 4.49
N GLU A 257 -14.40 8.17 5.58
CA GLU A 257 -13.08 7.99 6.21
C GLU A 257 -12.05 7.37 5.26
N VAL A 258 -12.54 6.53 4.36
CA VAL A 258 -11.71 5.85 3.37
C VAL A 258 -11.39 6.76 2.23
N PHE A 259 -12.40 7.44 1.73
CA PHE A 259 -12.24 8.47 0.72
C PHE A 259 -11.23 9.50 1.21
N ASP A 260 -11.38 9.98 2.44
CA ASP A 260 -10.47 10.94 3.05
C ASP A 260 -9.04 10.42 3.12
N ARG A 261 -8.84 9.19 3.53
CA ARG A 261 -7.51 8.59 3.62
C ARG A 261 -6.88 8.35 2.25
N LEU A 262 -7.62 7.70 1.34
CA LEU A 262 -7.08 7.27 0.05
C LEU A 262 -6.94 8.41 -0.94
N PHE A 263 -7.87 9.37 -0.88
CA PHE A 263 -8.03 10.38 -1.92
C PHE A 263 -7.81 11.81 -1.43
N MET A 264 -8.11 12.10 -0.15
CA MET A 264 -7.93 13.43 0.44
C MET A 264 -6.65 13.57 1.26
N CYS A 265 -5.77 12.58 1.22
CA CYS A 265 -4.47 12.58 1.90
C CYS A 265 -4.56 12.73 3.44
N ARG A 266 -5.60 12.22 4.08
CA ARG A 266 -5.76 12.24 5.54
C ARG A 266 -4.98 11.10 6.20
N PHE A 267 -4.28 11.40 7.29
CA PHE A 267 -3.61 10.39 8.10
C PHE A 267 -4.60 9.63 8.98
N ILE A 268 -4.35 8.32 9.16
CA ILE A 268 -5.09 7.52 10.12
C ILE A 268 -4.67 7.94 11.54
N ASP A 269 -5.65 8.24 12.38
CA ASP A 269 -5.42 8.34 13.81
C ASP A 269 -5.72 6.98 14.45
N ASP A 270 -4.67 6.22 14.73
CA ASP A 270 -4.75 4.87 15.29
C ASP A 270 -4.64 4.80 16.81
N ALA A 271 -4.73 5.94 17.51
CA ALA A 271 -4.67 6.00 18.98
C ALA A 271 -5.76 5.14 19.65
N LEU A 272 -6.89 4.96 18.99
CA LEU A 272 -8.02 4.14 19.47
C LEU A 272 -8.05 2.71 18.89
N SER A 273 -7.14 2.37 17.97
CA SER A 273 -7.09 1.03 17.39
C SER A 273 -6.63 0.00 18.40
N VAL A 274 -7.19 -1.22 18.30
CA VAL A 274 -6.73 -2.36 19.10
C VAL A 274 -5.45 -2.99 18.53
N PHE A 275 -5.12 -2.68 17.29
CA PHE A 275 -3.89 -3.12 16.61
C PHE A 275 -2.92 -1.95 16.51
N LYS A 276 -1.65 -2.21 16.81
CA LYS A 276 -0.59 -1.18 16.71
C LYS A 276 0.02 -1.20 15.32
N PHE A 277 0.25 -0.02 14.75
CA PHE A 277 0.88 0.12 13.43
C PHE A 277 2.20 -0.67 13.32
N GLN A 278 3.03 -0.67 14.35
CA GLN A 278 4.29 -1.41 14.39
C GLN A 278 4.13 -2.92 14.14
N HIS A 279 3.01 -3.50 14.59
CA HIS A 279 2.73 -4.91 14.33
C HIS A 279 2.30 -5.14 12.87
N MET A 280 1.55 -4.21 12.29
CA MET A 280 1.17 -4.26 10.88
C MET A 280 2.40 -4.15 9.97
N GLU A 281 3.31 -3.26 10.31
CA GLU A 281 4.57 -3.08 9.61
C GLU A 281 5.40 -4.38 9.57
N ARG A 282 5.51 -5.08 10.69
CA ARG A 282 6.25 -6.36 10.79
C ARG A 282 5.59 -7.50 10.02
N ALA A 283 4.29 -7.46 9.87
CA ALA A 283 3.53 -8.48 9.16
C ALA A 283 3.59 -8.30 7.63
N GLY A 284 3.88 -7.10 7.13
CA GLY A 284 4.07 -6.82 5.71
C GLY A 284 5.44 -7.31 5.24
N VAL A 285 5.47 -8.29 4.33
CA VAL A 285 6.71 -8.86 3.78
C VAL A 285 6.74 -8.79 2.26
N ASP A 286 7.91 -8.97 1.66
CA ASP A 286 8.02 -9.16 0.21
C ASP A 286 7.62 -10.61 -0.14
N PRO A 287 6.52 -10.83 -0.92
CA PRO A 287 6.05 -12.17 -1.29
C PRO A 287 7.08 -13.00 -2.07
N SER A 288 8.08 -12.36 -2.68
CA SER A 288 9.17 -13.07 -3.37
C SER A 288 9.96 -13.99 -2.43
N ARG A 289 9.87 -13.78 -1.11
CA ARG A 289 10.44 -14.66 -0.07
C ARG A 289 9.68 -15.97 0.10
N TRP A 290 8.44 -16.06 -0.39
CA TRP A 290 7.64 -17.27 -0.32
C TRP A 290 8.00 -18.19 -1.50
N GLY A 291 9.11 -18.90 -1.38
CA GLY A 291 9.62 -19.75 -2.46
C GLY A 291 8.68 -20.90 -2.87
N ASP A 292 7.73 -21.25 -2.01
CA ASP A 292 6.71 -22.27 -2.21
C ASP A 292 5.37 -21.74 -2.77
N TYR A 293 5.23 -20.40 -2.95
CA TYR A 293 4.07 -19.77 -3.54
C TYR A 293 4.40 -19.15 -4.90
N LYS A 294 3.66 -19.54 -5.94
CA LYS A 294 3.83 -19.03 -7.31
C LYS A 294 2.52 -18.47 -7.84
N GLY A 295 2.22 -17.22 -7.49
CA GLY A 295 1.04 -16.51 -7.96
C GLY A 295 0.91 -16.58 -9.48
N GLY A 296 -0.33 -16.57 -10.00
CA GLY A 296 -0.61 -16.61 -11.43
C GLY A 296 -0.53 -18.00 -12.08
N THR A 297 -0.09 -19.05 -11.38
CA THR A 297 -0.13 -20.43 -11.90
C THR A 297 -1.48 -21.10 -11.59
N SER A 298 -1.75 -22.23 -12.26
CA SER A 298 -2.96 -23.01 -12.02
C SER A 298 -3.02 -23.68 -10.64
N ARG A 299 -1.86 -23.91 -10.01
CA ARG A 299 -1.69 -24.48 -8.67
C ARG A 299 -0.66 -23.65 -7.89
N PRO A 300 -1.04 -22.45 -7.41
CA PRO A 300 -0.08 -21.48 -6.88
C PRO A 300 0.67 -21.95 -5.64
N PHE A 301 0.08 -22.87 -4.87
CA PHE A 301 0.62 -23.37 -3.60
C PHE A 301 0.79 -24.89 -3.58
N GLY A 302 0.74 -25.54 -4.75
CA GLY A 302 0.88 -26.98 -4.89
C GLY A 302 -0.20 -27.76 -4.13
N LEU A 303 0.22 -28.71 -3.30
CA LEU A 303 -0.68 -29.54 -2.48
C LEU A 303 -0.79 -29.06 -1.02
N ARG A 304 -0.10 -27.99 -0.65
CA ARG A 304 -0.23 -27.41 0.71
C ARG A 304 -1.64 -26.91 0.94
N GLU A 305 -2.13 -27.16 2.14
CA GLU A 305 -3.47 -26.70 2.51
C GLU A 305 -3.59 -25.19 2.62
N VAL A 306 -4.77 -24.70 2.33
CA VAL A 306 -5.16 -23.33 2.58
C VAL A 306 -6.53 -23.27 3.24
N TRP A 307 -6.74 -22.21 4.01
CA TRP A 307 -8.01 -21.84 4.62
C TRP A 307 -8.56 -20.61 3.93
N LEU A 308 -9.84 -20.64 3.66
CA LEU A 308 -10.53 -19.51 3.09
C LEU A 308 -11.37 -18.82 4.18
N GLY A 309 -11.40 -17.50 4.13
CA GLY A 309 -12.34 -16.71 4.92
C GLY A 309 -13.10 -15.77 4.00
N TYR A 310 -14.41 -15.75 4.16
CA TYR A 310 -15.29 -14.97 3.30
C TYR A 310 -16.24 -14.10 4.12
N ASP A 311 -16.21 -12.80 3.83
CA ASP A 311 -17.12 -11.79 4.37
C ASP A 311 -18.06 -11.32 3.25
N PRO A 312 -19.36 -11.73 3.28
CA PRO A 312 -20.29 -11.47 2.20
C PRO A 312 -20.83 -10.05 2.22
N SER A 313 -20.93 -9.42 1.05
CA SER A 313 -21.67 -8.17 0.85
C SER A 313 -22.40 -8.18 -0.49
N ARG A 314 -23.44 -7.35 -0.63
CA ARG A 314 -24.24 -7.30 -1.87
C ARG A 314 -24.27 -5.92 -2.52
N THR A 315 -24.40 -4.84 -1.76
CA THR A 315 -24.80 -3.54 -2.32
C THR A 315 -23.83 -2.40 -2.08
N ARG A 316 -23.38 -2.17 -0.85
CA ARG A 316 -22.58 -1.00 -0.49
C ARG A 316 -21.15 -1.34 -0.14
N ASP A 317 -20.93 -2.48 0.51
CA ASP A 317 -19.63 -2.94 0.96
C ASP A 317 -19.04 -3.95 -0.03
N ASN A 318 -17.75 -4.20 0.05
CA ASN A 318 -17.10 -5.21 -0.78
C ASN A 318 -17.30 -6.60 -0.15
N ALA A 319 -17.84 -7.56 -0.90
CA ALA A 319 -17.68 -8.94 -0.54
C ALA A 319 -16.21 -9.32 -0.66
N THR A 320 -15.61 -9.85 0.40
CA THR A 320 -14.17 -10.11 0.45
C THR A 320 -13.87 -11.57 0.74
N LEU A 321 -13.03 -12.19 -0.10
CA LEU A 321 -12.46 -13.52 0.11
C LEU A 321 -10.96 -13.40 0.33
N VAL A 322 -10.43 -14.09 1.32
CA VAL A 322 -8.99 -14.26 1.50
C VAL A 322 -8.59 -15.72 1.42
N VAL A 323 -7.40 -15.97 0.88
CA VAL A 323 -6.74 -17.28 0.85
C VAL A 323 -5.58 -17.23 1.82
N VAL A 324 -5.64 -18.02 2.88
CA VAL A 324 -4.66 -18.03 3.97
C VAL A 324 -3.97 -19.39 4.05
N ALA A 325 -2.64 -19.40 3.98
CA ALA A 325 -1.87 -20.58 4.32
C ALA A 325 -1.71 -20.68 5.84
N PRO A 326 -2.17 -21.76 6.50
CA PRO A 326 -1.95 -21.96 7.92
C PRO A 326 -0.49 -22.39 8.20
N PRO A 327 0.03 -22.14 9.42
CA PRO A 327 1.29 -22.74 9.86
C PRO A 327 1.12 -24.25 10.05
N LEU A 328 1.98 -25.04 9.43
CA LEU A 328 1.95 -26.50 9.52
C LEU A 328 2.95 -27.02 10.56
N VAL A 329 3.99 -26.25 10.83
CA VAL A 329 5.04 -26.59 11.82
C VAL A 329 5.27 -25.42 12.78
N GLU A 330 5.86 -25.72 13.92
CA GLU A 330 6.23 -24.71 14.92
C GLU A 330 7.19 -23.68 14.29
N GLY A 331 6.90 -22.38 14.49
CA GLY A 331 7.66 -21.27 13.92
C GLY A 331 7.18 -20.75 12.57
N GLU A 332 6.33 -21.49 11.85
CA GLU A 332 5.66 -20.94 10.66
C GLU A 332 4.60 -19.91 11.03
N ARG A 333 4.27 -19.07 10.06
CA ARG A 333 3.26 -18.00 10.19
C ARG A 333 2.07 -18.29 9.29
N PHE A 334 0.90 -17.76 9.69
CA PHE A 334 -0.18 -17.58 8.73
C PHE A 334 0.31 -16.67 7.60
N ARG A 335 0.00 -17.02 6.36
CA ARG A 335 0.32 -16.19 5.19
C ARG A 335 -0.96 -15.86 4.43
N VAL A 336 -1.30 -14.58 4.31
CA VAL A 336 -2.39 -14.15 3.43
C VAL A 336 -1.84 -14.14 2.01
N LEU A 337 -2.13 -15.21 1.24
CA LEU A 337 -1.58 -15.45 -0.09
C LEU A 337 -2.29 -14.64 -1.17
N GLU A 338 -3.61 -14.59 -1.12
CA GLU A 338 -4.45 -13.85 -2.06
C GLU A 338 -5.62 -13.18 -1.33
N ARG A 339 -6.04 -12.05 -1.86
CA ARG A 339 -7.25 -11.33 -1.48
C ARG A 339 -8.05 -11.02 -2.74
N HIS A 340 -9.32 -11.33 -2.71
CA HIS A 340 -10.29 -11.04 -3.76
C HIS A 340 -11.45 -10.25 -3.19
N TYR A 341 -11.98 -9.30 -3.96
CA TYR A 341 -13.13 -8.51 -3.55
C TYR A 341 -14.07 -8.27 -4.73
N TRP A 342 -15.35 -8.24 -4.43
CA TRP A 342 -16.41 -8.00 -5.40
C TRP A 342 -17.41 -7.00 -4.84
N ARG A 343 -17.91 -6.14 -5.69
CA ARG A 343 -18.90 -5.14 -5.32
C ARG A 343 -20.10 -5.22 -6.25
N GLY A 344 -21.32 -5.07 -5.67
CA GLY A 344 -22.54 -5.01 -6.46
C GLY A 344 -22.90 -6.29 -7.21
N LEU A 345 -22.17 -7.39 -6.98
CA LEU A 345 -22.39 -8.66 -7.67
C LEU A 345 -23.38 -9.55 -6.90
N ASN A 346 -24.20 -10.30 -7.64
CA ASN A 346 -25.16 -11.22 -7.03
C ASN A 346 -24.45 -12.42 -6.39
N PHE A 347 -25.13 -13.09 -5.47
CA PHE A 347 -24.57 -14.19 -4.69
C PHE A 347 -24.18 -15.40 -5.53
N GLN A 348 -24.89 -15.66 -6.62
CA GLN A 348 -24.56 -16.76 -7.52
C GLN A 348 -23.20 -16.54 -8.19
N TYR A 349 -22.93 -15.31 -8.66
CA TYR A 349 -21.64 -14.96 -9.22
C TYR A 349 -20.53 -15.05 -8.16
N GLN A 350 -20.78 -14.54 -6.94
CA GLN A 350 -19.80 -14.61 -5.86
C GLN A 350 -19.47 -16.08 -5.52
N ALA A 351 -20.49 -16.97 -5.43
CA ALA A 351 -20.27 -18.40 -5.18
C ALA A 351 -19.44 -19.06 -6.30
N GLN A 352 -19.72 -18.78 -7.55
CA GLN A 352 -18.95 -19.29 -8.69
C GLN A 352 -17.50 -18.83 -8.68
N GLU A 353 -17.24 -17.56 -8.34
CA GLU A 353 -15.87 -17.04 -8.23
C GLU A 353 -15.12 -17.68 -7.06
N ILE A 354 -15.79 -17.87 -5.91
CA ILE A 354 -15.20 -18.60 -4.77
C ILE A 354 -14.83 -20.02 -5.19
N GLU A 355 -15.70 -20.73 -5.92
CA GLU A 355 -15.40 -22.08 -6.45
C GLU A 355 -14.22 -22.07 -7.42
N ARG A 356 -14.18 -21.11 -8.33
CA ARG A 356 -13.08 -20.96 -9.30
C ARG A 356 -11.74 -20.72 -8.60
N ILE A 357 -11.70 -19.86 -7.59
CA ILE A 357 -10.50 -19.57 -6.81
C ILE A 357 -10.12 -20.82 -6.00
N ALA A 358 -11.06 -21.41 -5.28
CA ALA A 358 -10.83 -22.61 -4.47
C ALA A 358 -10.29 -23.80 -5.30
N GLY A 359 -10.73 -23.94 -6.55
CA GLY A 359 -10.24 -24.97 -7.47
C GLY A 359 -8.74 -24.88 -7.78
N ARG A 360 -8.11 -23.74 -7.53
CA ARG A 360 -6.65 -23.54 -7.70
C ARG A 360 -5.85 -24.01 -6.49
N PHE A 361 -6.48 -24.25 -5.36
CA PHE A 361 -5.82 -24.55 -4.09
C PHE A 361 -6.29 -25.88 -3.49
N ASN A 362 -5.53 -26.37 -2.52
CA ASN A 362 -5.97 -27.46 -1.65
C ASN A 362 -6.72 -26.87 -0.45
N VAL A 363 -7.99 -26.50 -0.65
CA VAL A 363 -8.82 -25.91 0.39
C VAL A 363 -9.26 -26.99 1.39
N THR A 364 -8.98 -26.79 2.66
CA THR A 364 -9.39 -27.68 3.76
C THR A 364 -10.44 -27.04 4.69
N TYR A 365 -10.60 -25.72 4.61
CA TYR A 365 -11.54 -24.95 5.43
C TYR A 365 -12.04 -23.71 4.66
N LEU A 366 -13.32 -23.38 4.84
CA LEU A 366 -13.95 -22.14 4.38
C LEU A 366 -14.88 -21.62 5.47
N GLY A 367 -14.48 -20.53 6.14
CA GLY A 367 -15.33 -19.80 7.08
C GLY A 367 -16.15 -18.72 6.38
N VAL A 368 -17.48 -18.72 6.59
CA VAL A 368 -18.41 -17.77 5.95
C VAL A 368 -19.28 -17.12 7.02
N ASP A 369 -19.33 -15.79 7.04
CA ASP A 369 -20.35 -15.11 7.85
C ASP A 369 -21.74 -15.40 7.25
N VAL A 370 -22.61 -15.97 8.08
CA VAL A 370 -24.00 -16.27 7.72
C VAL A 370 -24.99 -15.33 8.42
N SER A 371 -24.52 -14.29 9.08
CA SER A 371 -25.37 -13.30 9.71
C SER A 371 -26.02 -12.42 8.62
N GLY A 372 -27.35 -12.37 8.59
CA GLY A 372 -28.09 -11.58 7.61
C GLY A 372 -28.00 -12.13 6.19
N ILE A 373 -27.39 -11.37 5.27
CA ILE A 373 -27.38 -11.69 3.83
C ILE A 373 -26.45 -12.84 3.45
N GLY A 374 -25.50 -13.19 4.30
CA GLY A 374 -24.48 -14.21 4.00
C GLY A 374 -25.03 -15.63 3.88
N MET A 375 -26.21 -15.91 4.45
CA MET A 375 -26.88 -17.20 4.32
C MET A 375 -27.11 -17.58 2.85
N GLY A 376 -27.45 -16.61 1.98
CA GLY A 376 -27.70 -16.90 0.58
C GLY A 376 -26.47 -17.40 -0.19
N VAL A 377 -25.28 -16.90 0.12
CA VAL A 377 -24.03 -17.43 -0.47
C VAL A 377 -23.66 -18.76 0.18
N TYR A 378 -23.84 -18.88 1.48
CA TYR A 378 -23.59 -20.12 2.21
C TYR A 378 -24.38 -21.30 1.64
N ASP A 379 -25.69 -21.10 1.36
CA ASP A 379 -26.55 -22.13 0.77
C ASP A 379 -26.04 -22.58 -0.62
N LEU A 380 -25.63 -21.63 -1.46
CA LEU A 380 -25.05 -21.93 -2.77
C LEU A 380 -23.74 -22.72 -2.63
N LEU A 381 -22.84 -22.33 -1.75
CA LEU A 381 -21.58 -23.02 -1.52
C LEU A 381 -21.77 -24.39 -0.86
N SER A 382 -22.80 -24.57 -0.04
CA SER A 382 -23.13 -25.86 0.61
C SER A 382 -23.56 -26.93 -0.39
N ALA A 383 -24.15 -26.51 -1.51
CA ALA A 383 -24.54 -27.41 -2.60
C ALA A 383 -23.32 -27.90 -3.42
N SER A 384 -22.17 -27.23 -3.29
CA SER A 384 -20.98 -27.58 -4.06
C SER A 384 -20.21 -28.74 -3.43
N PRO A 385 -19.90 -29.80 -4.20
CA PRO A 385 -19.09 -30.92 -3.75
C PRO A 385 -17.68 -30.50 -3.27
N LEU A 386 -17.15 -29.39 -3.78
CA LEU A 386 -15.82 -28.87 -3.44
C LEU A 386 -15.69 -28.52 -1.97
N PHE A 387 -16.78 -28.05 -1.35
CA PHE A 387 -16.78 -27.59 0.05
C PHE A 387 -17.41 -28.60 1.03
N LYS A 388 -17.77 -29.79 0.57
CA LYS A 388 -18.34 -30.83 1.42
C LYS A 388 -17.41 -31.13 2.62
N GLY A 389 -17.91 -30.92 3.84
CA GLY A 389 -17.16 -31.11 5.08
C GLY A 389 -16.15 -30.00 5.44
N LYS A 390 -15.95 -29.01 4.57
CA LYS A 390 -14.97 -27.92 4.74
C LYS A 390 -15.62 -26.59 5.07
N LEU A 391 -16.90 -26.39 4.72
CA LEU A 391 -17.64 -25.16 4.92
C LEU A 391 -18.07 -25.02 6.39
N ARG A 392 -17.87 -23.85 6.97
CA ARG A 392 -18.22 -23.54 8.35
C ARG A 392 -19.00 -22.22 8.42
N PRO A 393 -20.25 -22.26 8.93
CA PRO A 393 -21.02 -21.04 9.16
C PRO A 393 -20.48 -20.30 10.39
N ILE A 394 -20.35 -19.01 10.29
CA ILE A 394 -19.97 -18.11 11.39
C ILE A 394 -21.16 -17.21 11.68
N HIS A 395 -21.73 -17.35 12.86
CA HIS A 395 -22.81 -16.49 13.33
C HIS A 395 -22.24 -15.38 14.21
N TYR A 396 -22.47 -14.13 13.84
CA TYR A 396 -22.01 -12.99 14.60
C TYR A 396 -22.84 -12.77 15.87
N SER A 397 -22.18 -12.93 16.99
CA SER A 397 -22.58 -12.42 18.30
C SER A 397 -21.48 -11.50 18.83
N VAL A 398 -21.73 -10.82 19.96
CA VAL A 398 -20.69 -10.02 20.64
C VAL A 398 -19.51 -10.92 21.05
N GLU A 399 -19.81 -12.12 21.55
CA GLU A 399 -18.80 -13.09 21.97
C GLU A 399 -18.01 -13.64 20.77
N THR A 400 -18.68 -14.04 19.67
CA THR A 400 -18.01 -14.59 18.49
C THR A 400 -17.10 -13.55 17.85
N LYS A 401 -17.58 -12.33 17.67
CA LYS A 401 -16.75 -11.22 17.19
C LYS A 401 -15.58 -10.94 18.13
N GLY A 402 -15.85 -10.92 19.43
CA GLY A 402 -14.83 -10.71 20.46
C GLY A 402 -13.75 -11.79 20.40
N ALA A 403 -14.13 -13.06 20.31
CA ALA A 403 -13.19 -14.18 20.22
C ALA A 403 -12.29 -14.10 18.97
N MET A 404 -12.86 -13.77 17.82
CA MET A 404 -12.09 -13.61 16.57
C MET A 404 -11.10 -12.44 16.64
N VAL A 405 -11.51 -11.28 17.18
CA VAL A 405 -10.61 -10.14 17.36
C VAL A 405 -9.49 -10.47 18.33
N LEU A 406 -9.80 -11.07 19.49
CA LEU A 406 -8.79 -11.49 20.46
C LEU A 406 -7.82 -12.52 19.87
N LYS A 407 -8.32 -13.44 19.03
CA LYS A 407 -7.46 -14.37 18.29
C LYS A 407 -6.49 -13.65 17.37
N LEU A 408 -6.97 -12.70 16.58
CA LEU A 408 -6.09 -11.94 15.69
C LEU A 408 -5.12 -11.04 16.47
N ILE A 409 -5.50 -10.48 17.61
CA ILE A 409 -4.56 -9.75 18.47
C ILE A 409 -3.43 -10.67 18.91
N ASP A 410 -3.74 -11.88 19.41
CA ASP A 410 -2.73 -12.86 19.83
C ASP A 410 -1.81 -13.25 18.65
N VAL A 411 -2.37 -13.53 17.49
CA VAL A 411 -1.62 -13.91 16.29
C VAL A 411 -0.69 -12.79 15.82
N VAL A 412 -1.19 -11.55 15.82
CA VAL A 412 -0.44 -10.36 15.36
C VAL A 412 0.65 -9.97 16.37
N GLU A 413 0.33 -9.92 17.66
CA GLU A 413 1.31 -9.60 18.73
C GLU A 413 2.42 -10.63 18.81
N ALA A 414 2.09 -11.92 18.61
CA ALA A 414 3.05 -13.00 18.55
C ALA A 414 3.85 -13.05 17.23
N ASN A 415 3.62 -12.11 16.29
CA ASN A 415 4.25 -12.09 14.98
C ASN A 415 4.05 -13.39 14.17
N ARG A 416 2.83 -13.94 14.23
CA ARG A 416 2.43 -15.22 13.61
C ARG A 416 1.63 -15.06 12.32
N ILE A 417 1.54 -13.86 11.75
CA ILE A 417 0.87 -13.60 10.46
C ILE A 417 1.75 -12.73 9.58
N GLU A 418 1.67 -12.96 8.28
CA GLU A 418 2.30 -12.13 7.27
C GLU A 418 1.45 -12.03 6.01
N TRP A 419 1.64 -10.95 5.28
CA TRP A 419 0.97 -10.64 4.00
C TRP A 419 1.90 -9.87 3.07
N ASP A 420 1.48 -9.70 1.81
CA ASP A 420 2.20 -8.85 0.87
C ASP A 420 2.28 -7.40 1.40
N GLY A 421 3.50 -6.94 1.67
CA GLY A 421 3.75 -5.58 2.16
C GLY A 421 3.34 -4.48 1.17
N SER A 422 3.02 -4.83 -0.07
CA SER A 422 2.42 -3.90 -1.04
C SER A 422 0.91 -3.74 -0.89
N ASP A 423 0.23 -4.70 -0.24
CA ASP A 423 -1.20 -4.59 0.07
C ASP A 423 -1.40 -3.66 1.28
N ARG A 424 -2.03 -2.52 1.05
CA ARG A 424 -2.28 -1.50 2.06
C ARG A 424 -3.65 -1.62 2.71
N ASP A 425 -4.54 -2.35 2.08
CA ASP A 425 -5.91 -2.48 2.57
C ASP A 425 -5.97 -3.42 3.78
N ILE A 426 -5.10 -4.44 3.82
CA ILE A 426 -5.01 -5.34 4.98
C ILE A 426 -4.62 -4.56 6.25
N PRO A 427 -3.44 -3.89 6.33
CA PRO A 427 -3.07 -3.16 7.54
C PRO A 427 -4.06 -2.05 7.90
N ALA A 428 -4.66 -1.40 6.90
CA ALA A 428 -5.66 -0.37 7.12
C ALA A 428 -6.94 -0.94 7.75
N ALA A 429 -7.41 -2.11 7.29
CA ALA A 429 -8.58 -2.78 7.86
C ALA A 429 -8.34 -3.21 9.32
N PHE A 430 -7.14 -3.68 9.66
CA PHE A 430 -6.77 -4.01 11.03
C PHE A 430 -6.74 -2.76 11.93
N LEU A 431 -6.17 -1.67 11.47
CA LEU A 431 -6.10 -0.40 12.22
C LEU A 431 -7.46 0.27 12.41
N ALA A 432 -8.44 -0.04 11.56
CA ALA A 432 -9.81 0.45 11.69
C ALA A 432 -10.58 -0.20 12.87
N ILE A 433 -10.09 -1.32 13.43
CA ILE A 433 -10.77 -2.01 14.53
C ILE A 433 -10.51 -1.29 15.85
N LYS A 434 -11.59 -0.76 16.43
CA LYS A 434 -11.57 -0.01 17.69
C LYS A 434 -12.32 -0.79 18.79
N ARG A 435 -11.89 -0.60 20.03
CA ARG A 435 -12.61 -1.11 21.21
C ARG A 435 -13.81 -0.21 21.50
N GLY A 436 -14.93 -0.83 21.80
CA GLY A 436 -16.14 -0.13 22.20
C GLY A 436 -16.87 -0.87 23.32
N THR A 437 -17.95 -0.29 23.81
CA THR A 437 -18.87 -0.90 24.77
C THR A 437 -20.26 -0.97 24.16
N THR A 438 -21.00 -2.04 24.47
CA THR A 438 -22.43 -2.13 24.16
C THR A 438 -23.22 -1.26 25.14
N GLY A 439 -24.50 -0.98 24.85
CA GLY A 439 -25.40 -0.29 25.80
C GLY A 439 -25.56 -1.00 27.14
N GLY A 440 -25.27 -2.30 27.20
CA GLY A 440 -25.23 -3.11 28.44
C GLY A 440 -23.87 -3.20 29.11
N GLY A 441 -22.87 -2.39 28.72
CA GLY A 441 -21.54 -2.34 29.34
C GLY A 441 -20.57 -3.46 28.92
N GLN A 442 -20.97 -4.36 28.01
CA GLN A 442 -20.08 -5.41 27.52
C GLN A 442 -19.05 -4.85 26.54
N MET A 443 -17.82 -5.32 26.63
CA MET A 443 -16.76 -4.98 25.67
C MET A 443 -17.11 -5.55 24.30
N THR A 444 -17.05 -4.72 23.29
CA THR A 444 -17.24 -5.10 21.89
C THR A 444 -16.13 -4.50 21.03
N PHE A 445 -15.98 -5.03 19.82
CA PHE A 445 -15.07 -4.49 18.82
C PHE A 445 -15.88 -4.04 17.61
N LYS A 446 -15.59 -2.84 17.16
CA LYS A 446 -16.27 -2.23 16.01
C LYS A 446 -15.18 -1.71 15.07
N ALA A 447 -15.37 -1.85 13.78
CA ALA A 447 -14.79 -0.94 12.84
C ALA A 447 -15.40 0.45 13.12
N GLY A 448 -14.62 1.52 13.08
CA GLY A 448 -15.09 2.87 13.42
C GLY A 448 -16.47 3.13 12.81
N ARG A 449 -17.45 3.50 13.65
CA ARG A 449 -18.78 3.82 13.18
C ARG A 449 -18.85 5.31 12.87
N ASP A 450 -18.75 5.62 11.59
CA ASP A 450 -19.68 6.55 10.98
C ASP A 450 -20.10 5.89 9.66
N ASN A 451 -21.29 5.43 9.70
CA ASN A 451 -22.25 4.94 8.69
C ASN A 451 -21.80 4.30 7.34
N LEU A 452 -20.56 3.87 7.08
CA LEU A 452 -20.21 3.27 5.77
C LEU A 452 -18.89 2.46 5.83
N THR A 453 -18.85 1.35 6.56
CA THR A 453 -17.61 0.59 6.82
C THR A 453 -17.36 -0.55 5.83
N GLY A 454 -17.04 -0.27 4.59
CA GLY A 454 -16.52 -1.27 3.64
C GLY A 454 -15.08 -1.74 3.87
N HIS A 455 -14.36 -1.28 4.91
CA HIS A 455 -12.94 -1.56 5.08
C HIS A 455 -12.57 -2.59 6.13
N ALA A 456 -13.49 -2.94 7.00
CA ALA A 456 -13.29 -4.04 7.91
C ALA A 456 -13.54 -5.41 7.24
N ASP A 457 -14.06 -5.44 6.01
CA ASP A 457 -14.39 -6.67 5.31
C ASP A 457 -13.15 -7.57 5.14
N VAL A 458 -11.99 -6.97 4.80
CA VAL A 458 -10.73 -7.71 4.72
C VAL A 458 -10.31 -8.24 6.09
N PHE A 459 -10.45 -7.43 7.14
CA PHE A 459 -10.16 -7.87 8.51
C PHE A 459 -11.05 -9.06 8.91
N TRP A 460 -12.37 -8.95 8.65
CA TRP A 460 -13.30 -10.02 8.98
C TRP A 460 -13.06 -11.27 8.15
N ALA A 461 -12.76 -11.13 6.86
CA ALA A 461 -12.39 -12.28 6.02
C ALA A 461 -11.14 -12.98 6.56
N VAL A 462 -10.09 -12.25 6.97
CA VAL A 462 -8.90 -12.84 7.63
C VAL A 462 -9.29 -13.50 8.95
N ALA A 463 -10.15 -12.85 9.75
CA ALA A 463 -10.62 -13.39 11.00
C ALA A 463 -11.39 -14.71 10.81
N HIS A 464 -12.23 -14.81 9.76
CA HIS A 464 -12.94 -16.03 9.41
C HIS A 464 -12.01 -17.18 9.04
N ALA A 465 -10.95 -16.90 8.26
CA ALA A 465 -9.95 -17.92 7.92
C ALA A 465 -9.17 -18.39 9.15
N VAL A 466 -8.67 -17.44 9.96
CA VAL A 466 -7.84 -17.75 11.15
C VAL A 466 -8.66 -18.38 12.28
N ALA A 467 -10.00 -18.20 12.30
CA ALA A 467 -10.87 -18.81 13.28
C ALA A 467 -10.86 -20.35 13.27
N ASN A 468 -10.35 -20.98 12.21
CA ASN A 468 -10.15 -22.43 12.17
C ASN A 468 -9.07 -22.92 13.17
N GLU A 469 -8.12 -22.07 13.57
CA GLU A 469 -7.21 -22.37 14.68
C GLU A 469 -7.87 -21.90 15.99
N PRO A 470 -8.17 -22.81 16.95
CA PRO A 470 -8.84 -22.43 18.20
C PRO A 470 -7.97 -21.48 19.02
N LEU A 471 -8.62 -20.65 19.87
CA LEU A 471 -7.91 -19.85 20.88
C LEU A 471 -7.13 -20.78 21.82
N ASN A 472 -5.84 -20.52 22.00
CA ASN A 472 -5.03 -21.21 22.97
C ASN A 472 -5.32 -20.65 24.37
N THR A 473 -6.28 -21.24 25.07
CA THR A 473 -6.66 -20.86 26.43
C THR A 473 -5.66 -21.30 27.49
N SER A 474 -4.67 -22.14 27.14
CA SER A 474 -3.65 -22.66 28.07
C SER A 474 -2.50 -21.68 28.33
N ARG A 475 -2.33 -20.62 27.51
CA ARG A 475 -1.36 -19.56 27.77
C ARG A 475 -1.80 -18.70 28.97
N LYS A 476 -1.33 -19.07 30.17
CA LYS A 476 -1.40 -18.18 31.33
C LYS A 476 -0.61 -16.92 30.99
N ARG A 477 -1.29 -15.79 30.69
CA ARG A 477 -0.68 -14.47 30.66
C ARG A 477 -0.07 -14.26 32.05
N LYS A 478 1.24 -14.08 32.14
CA LYS A 478 1.86 -13.56 33.37
C LYS A 478 1.30 -12.17 33.60
N SER A 479 0.36 -12.05 34.53
CA SER A 479 -0.13 -10.75 34.99
C SER A 479 1.04 -10.04 35.67
N THR A 480 1.38 -8.85 35.21
CA THR A 480 2.36 -7.97 35.85
C THR A 480 1.76 -7.19 37.02
N TRP A 481 0.52 -7.48 37.42
CA TRP A 481 -0.11 -6.89 38.59
C TRP A 481 0.32 -7.64 39.85
N ALA A 482 1.30 -7.13 40.53
CA ALA A 482 1.57 -7.50 41.93
C ALA A 482 0.58 -6.74 42.84
N VAL A 483 -0.36 -7.46 43.43
CA VAL A 483 -1.17 -6.89 44.52
C VAL A 483 -0.24 -6.75 45.73
N SER A 484 0.11 -5.52 46.07
CA SER A 484 0.83 -5.24 47.30
C SER A 484 -0.08 -5.60 48.47
N PRO A 485 0.32 -6.46 49.44
CA PRO A 485 -0.51 -6.74 50.60
C PRO A 485 -0.69 -5.48 51.41
N ALA A 486 -1.93 -5.13 51.73
CA ALA A 486 -2.26 -4.04 52.63
C ALA A 486 -1.52 -4.24 53.97
N LYS A 487 -0.70 -3.28 54.36
CA LYS A 487 -0.14 -3.23 55.73
C LYS A 487 -1.32 -3.17 56.70
N ARG A 488 -1.52 -4.23 57.49
CA ARG A 488 -2.36 -4.14 58.70
C ARG A 488 -1.71 -3.14 59.62
N ALA A 489 -2.41 -2.05 59.89
CA ALA A 489 -2.10 -1.16 60.95
C ALA A 489 -2.34 -1.90 62.27
N ALA A 490 -1.29 -1.89 63.14
CA ALA A 490 -1.37 -2.34 64.50
C ALA A 490 -1.88 -1.18 65.37
#